data_5f0f0f7d6a9c3249cfbe1fcf2d5e0ed5
#
_entry.id   5f0f0f7d6a9c3249cfbe1fcf2d5e0ed5
#
_cell.length_a   1.000
_cell.length_b   1.000
_cell.length_c   1.000
_cell.angle_alpha   90.00
_cell.angle_beta   90.00
_cell.angle_gamma   90.00
#
_symmetry.space_group_name_H-M   'P 1'
#
loop_
_entity.id
_entity.type
_entity.pdbx_description
1 polymer ?
#
loop_
_entity_poly.entity_id
_entity_poly.type
_entity_poly.pdbx_seq_one_letter_code
_entity_poly.pdbx_strand_id
1 'polypeptide(L)'
;MPEQHTTQRRLVFSGAPGTGKTTVINHLRKLGIACINEPAREIIAEQRAIEGQGVWERDTSLFIELLLSRSIKNHSLASPTLTVFDRAIPDCIAYAQLAGLSLPHGITASMRYRYDDEVVIFPPWEEIYCTDDERKMTFEATCRFHEMLVRAYEEVGYRVREVGKGRVEERVEWVVELMKRP
;
A
#
# COMPACT_ATOMS: atom_id res chain seq x y z
N MET A 1 35.25 -16.43 3.57
CA MET A 1 34.02 -16.22 2.76
C MET A 1 33.45 -14.89 3.17
N PRO A 2 33.34 -13.88 2.32
CA PRO A 2 32.66 -12.64 2.69
C PRO A 2 31.20 -12.95 2.90
N GLU A 3 30.67 -12.62 4.10
CA GLU A 3 29.24 -12.61 4.38
C GLU A 3 28.59 -11.66 3.39
N GLN A 4 27.78 -12.18 2.49
CA GLN A 4 26.90 -11.37 1.67
C GLN A 4 25.89 -10.73 2.63
N HIS A 5 26.12 -9.48 3.02
CA HIS A 5 25.09 -8.66 3.65
C HIS A 5 23.96 -8.49 2.61
N THR A 6 23.03 -9.42 2.61
CA THR A 6 21.77 -9.24 1.89
C THR A 6 21.03 -8.10 2.56
N THR A 7 21.07 -6.94 1.93
CA THR A 7 20.31 -5.78 2.40
C THR A 7 18.84 -6.16 2.43
N GLN A 8 18.22 -6.08 3.61
CA GLN A 8 16.79 -6.33 3.77
C GLN A 8 16.01 -5.32 2.93
N ARG A 9 15.21 -5.81 1.99
CA ARG A 9 14.42 -4.99 1.07
C ARG A 9 12.95 -4.98 1.47
N ARG A 10 12.34 -3.79 1.39
CA ARG A 10 10.94 -3.52 1.74
C ARG A 10 10.26 -2.79 0.58
N LEU A 11 9.81 -3.53 -0.41
CA LEU A 11 9.17 -2.96 -1.58
C LEU A 11 7.69 -2.70 -1.31
N VAL A 12 7.23 -1.48 -1.57
CA VAL A 12 5.83 -1.09 -1.37
C VAL A 12 5.06 -1.14 -2.68
N PHE A 13 3.87 -1.73 -2.61
CA PHE A 13 2.84 -1.64 -3.63
C PHE A 13 1.67 -0.83 -3.10
N SER A 14 1.37 0.27 -3.75
CA SER A 14 0.23 1.11 -3.44
C SER A 14 -0.65 1.35 -4.68
N GLY A 15 -1.75 2.02 -4.51
CA GLY A 15 -2.71 2.33 -5.57
C GLY A 15 -4.13 2.39 -5.05
N ALA A 16 -4.99 3.10 -5.73
CA ALA A 16 -6.39 3.20 -5.37
C ALA A 16 -7.12 1.83 -5.45
N PRO A 17 -8.31 1.67 -4.91
CA PRO A 17 -9.11 0.46 -5.05
C PRO A 17 -9.37 0.12 -6.52
N GLY A 18 -9.43 -1.18 -6.87
CA GLY A 18 -9.80 -1.63 -8.22
C GLY A 18 -8.68 -1.58 -9.28
N THR A 19 -7.43 -1.31 -8.90
CA THR A 19 -6.28 -1.18 -9.82
C THR A 19 -5.59 -2.52 -10.18
N GLY A 20 -6.11 -3.65 -9.70
CA GLY A 20 -5.53 -4.99 -9.93
C GLY A 20 -4.30 -5.32 -9.10
N LYS A 21 -3.95 -4.50 -8.10
CA LYS A 21 -2.80 -4.69 -7.19
C LYS A 21 -2.82 -6.07 -6.50
N THR A 22 -3.94 -6.44 -5.90
CA THR A 22 -4.12 -7.72 -5.18
C THR A 22 -3.85 -8.93 -6.07
N THR A 23 -4.23 -8.87 -7.34
CA THR A 23 -3.99 -9.94 -8.31
C THR A 23 -2.49 -10.15 -8.52
N VAL A 24 -1.72 -9.09 -8.72
CA VAL A 24 -0.26 -9.15 -8.86
C VAL A 24 0.38 -9.68 -7.58
N ILE A 25 0.00 -9.17 -6.41
CA ILE A 25 0.52 -9.64 -5.12
C ILE A 25 0.28 -11.14 -4.92
N ASN A 26 -0.90 -11.64 -5.30
CA ASN A 26 -1.21 -13.07 -5.20
C ASN A 26 -0.34 -13.92 -6.13
N HIS A 27 0.06 -13.42 -7.30
CA HIS A 27 1.03 -14.11 -8.17
C HIS A 27 2.43 -14.12 -7.53
N LEU A 28 2.87 -13.02 -6.93
CA LEU A 28 4.16 -12.97 -6.23
C LEU A 28 4.22 -13.96 -5.06
N ARG A 29 3.13 -14.12 -4.31
CA ARG A 29 3.03 -15.16 -3.25
C ARG A 29 3.21 -16.57 -3.80
N LYS A 30 2.61 -16.88 -4.96
CA LYS A 30 2.80 -18.18 -5.64
C LYS A 30 4.24 -18.40 -6.08
N LEU A 31 4.99 -17.33 -6.33
CA LEU A 31 6.43 -17.39 -6.63
C LEU A 31 7.31 -17.46 -5.36
N GLY A 32 6.71 -17.58 -4.17
CA GLY A 32 7.42 -17.68 -2.90
C GLY A 32 7.92 -16.34 -2.33
N ILE A 33 7.47 -15.21 -2.87
CA ILE A 33 7.85 -13.88 -2.37
C ILE A 33 7.02 -13.55 -1.13
N ALA A 34 7.69 -13.14 -0.04
CA ALA A 34 7.04 -12.71 1.17
C ALA A 34 6.21 -11.44 0.92
N CYS A 35 4.92 -11.48 1.26
CA CYS A 35 4.01 -10.37 1.07
C CYS A 35 3.19 -10.11 2.35
N ILE A 36 3.18 -8.88 2.82
CA ILE A 36 2.35 -8.42 3.93
C ILE A 36 1.06 -7.83 3.38
N ASN A 37 -0.06 -8.22 3.97
CA ASN A 37 -1.40 -7.82 3.53
C ASN A 37 -1.72 -6.35 3.84
N GLU A 38 -2.66 -5.80 3.09
CA GLU A 38 -3.29 -4.51 3.37
C GLU A 38 -3.93 -4.52 4.76
N PRO A 39 -3.53 -3.61 5.67
CA PRO A 39 -4.01 -3.62 7.04
C PRO A 39 -5.48 -3.17 7.19
N ALA A 40 -6.02 -2.41 6.24
CA ALA A 40 -7.37 -1.85 6.34
C ALA A 40 -8.45 -2.93 6.49
N ARG A 41 -8.37 -4.02 5.73
CA ARG A 41 -9.36 -5.10 5.79
C ARG A 41 -9.38 -5.82 7.13
N GLU A 42 -8.20 -6.07 7.70
CA GLU A 42 -8.08 -6.69 9.03
C GLU A 42 -8.69 -5.80 10.11
N ILE A 43 -8.36 -4.49 10.08
CA ILE A 43 -8.91 -3.50 11.02
C ILE A 43 -10.43 -3.43 10.91
N ILE A 44 -10.98 -3.36 9.70
CA ILE A 44 -12.42 -3.29 9.49
C ILE A 44 -13.10 -4.56 10.06
N ALA A 45 -12.54 -5.74 9.78
CA ALA A 45 -13.08 -7.00 10.30
C ALA A 45 -13.03 -7.06 11.84
N GLU A 46 -11.90 -6.68 12.44
CA GLU A 46 -11.73 -6.62 13.90
C GLU A 46 -12.72 -5.63 14.55
N GLN A 47 -12.82 -4.42 13.99
CA GLN A 47 -13.72 -3.39 14.52
C GLN A 47 -15.20 -3.77 14.39
N ARG A 48 -15.59 -4.40 13.28
CA ARG A 48 -16.95 -4.92 13.12
C ARG A 48 -17.27 -6.05 14.11
N ALA A 49 -16.33 -6.95 14.37
CA ALA A 49 -16.50 -8.06 15.31
C ALA A 49 -16.74 -7.62 16.77
N ILE A 50 -16.20 -6.46 17.16
CA ILE A 50 -16.35 -5.89 18.52
C ILE A 50 -17.33 -4.72 18.58
N GLU A 51 -18.07 -4.46 17.49
CA GLU A 51 -18.93 -3.27 17.33
C GLU A 51 -18.20 -1.91 17.56
N GLY A 52 -16.87 -1.91 17.32
CA GLY A 52 -15.99 -0.76 17.50
C GLY A 52 -16.28 0.41 16.56
N GLN A 53 -15.68 1.54 16.83
CA GLN A 53 -15.87 2.77 16.06
C GLN A 53 -14.82 2.97 14.96
N GLY A 54 -13.69 2.25 14.98
CA GLY A 54 -12.54 2.44 14.09
C GLY A 54 -12.76 1.89 12.68
N VAL A 55 -13.85 2.27 12.03
CA VAL A 55 -14.14 2.04 10.61
C VAL A 55 -14.42 3.36 9.92
N TRP A 56 -14.16 3.44 8.61
CA TRP A 56 -14.27 4.68 7.83
C TRP A 56 -15.62 5.39 8.01
N GLU A 57 -16.72 4.65 8.06
CA GLU A 57 -18.08 5.18 8.12
C GLU A 57 -18.53 5.65 9.52
N ARG A 58 -17.80 5.26 10.59
CA ARG A 58 -18.14 5.60 11.98
C ARG A 58 -17.21 6.67 12.54
N ASP A 59 -15.93 6.38 12.59
CA ASP A 59 -14.89 7.30 13.06
C ASP A 59 -13.66 7.19 12.14
N THR A 60 -13.63 8.03 11.13
CA THR A 60 -12.56 8.07 10.13
C THR A 60 -11.20 8.40 10.75
N SER A 61 -11.16 9.28 11.76
CA SER A 61 -9.91 9.64 12.44
C SER A 61 -9.33 8.45 13.18
N LEU A 62 -10.15 7.77 13.98
CA LEU A 62 -9.74 6.55 14.68
C LEU A 62 -9.32 5.44 13.71
N PHE A 63 -10.05 5.27 12.59
CA PHE A 63 -9.67 4.31 11.57
C PHE A 63 -8.27 4.57 11.01
N ILE A 64 -7.94 5.83 10.70
CA ILE A 64 -6.63 6.24 10.17
C ILE A 64 -5.53 6.02 11.21
N GLU A 65 -5.79 6.29 12.49
CA GLU A 65 -4.85 6.03 13.57
C GLU A 65 -4.57 4.53 13.74
N LEU A 66 -5.59 3.70 13.68
CA LEU A 66 -5.44 2.23 13.71
C LEU A 66 -4.66 1.75 12.48
N LEU A 67 -4.93 2.31 11.31
CA LEU A 67 -4.24 2.00 10.06
C LEU A 67 -2.74 2.34 10.16
N LEU A 68 -2.40 3.51 10.68
CA LEU A 68 -1.03 3.94 10.92
C LEU A 68 -0.32 3.01 11.90
N SER A 69 -0.94 2.74 13.05
CA SER A 69 -0.40 1.84 14.08
C SER A 69 -0.13 0.45 13.52
N ARG A 70 -1.07 -0.12 12.74
CA ARG A 70 -0.91 -1.43 12.11
C ARG A 70 0.17 -1.41 11.02
N SER A 71 0.28 -0.34 10.24
CA SER A 71 1.33 -0.18 9.21
C SER A 71 2.73 -0.13 9.83
N ILE A 72 2.90 0.54 10.97
CA ILE A 72 4.16 0.54 11.74
C ILE A 72 4.50 -0.87 12.23
N LYS A 73 3.52 -1.59 12.79
CA LYS A 73 3.72 -2.99 13.21
C LYS A 73 4.11 -3.87 12.03
N ASN A 74 3.42 -3.75 10.91
CA ASN A 74 3.67 -4.53 9.70
C ASN A 74 5.10 -4.29 9.16
N HIS A 75 5.61 -3.05 9.23
CA HIS A 75 6.98 -2.75 8.84
C HIS A 75 8.02 -3.61 9.58
N SER A 76 7.78 -3.95 10.85
CA SER A 76 8.68 -4.79 11.65
C SER A 76 8.61 -6.28 11.30
N LEU A 77 7.60 -6.71 10.53
CA LEU A 77 7.40 -8.11 10.13
C LEU A 77 8.13 -8.47 8.81
N ALA A 78 8.92 -7.55 8.26
CA ALA A 78 9.67 -7.79 7.02
C ALA A 78 10.60 -9.01 7.17
N SER A 79 10.64 -9.85 6.14
CA SER A 79 11.60 -10.96 6.06
C SER A 79 13.04 -10.45 5.98
N PRO A 80 14.04 -11.28 6.27
CA PRO A 80 15.46 -10.86 6.18
C PRO A 80 15.92 -10.48 4.77
N THR A 81 15.20 -10.91 3.73
CA THR A 81 15.53 -10.66 2.33
C THR A 81 14.61 -9.59 1.73
N LEU A 82 13.67 -10.01 0.89
CA LEU A 82 12.70 -9.13 0.24
C LEU A 82 11.30 -9.37 0.81
N THR A 83 10.60 -8.29 1.12
CA THR A 83 9.18 -8.30 1.48
C THR A 83 8.43 -7.27 0.65
N VAL A 84 7.31 -7.67 0.07
CA VAL A 84 6.35 -6.78 -0.58
C VAL A 84 5.27 -6.38 0.42
N PHE A 85 5.01 -5.10 0.55
CA PHE A 85 3.97 -4.54 1.39
C PHE A 85 2.78 -4.10 0.55
N ASP A 86 1.61 -4.64 0.84
CA ASP A 86 0.35 -4.15 0.29
C ASP A 86 -0.07 -2.91 1.08
N ARG A 87 0.29 -1.74 0.58
CA ARG A 87 0.26 -0.43 1.22
C ARG A 87 1.29 -0.25 2.33
N ALA A 88 1.52 1.01 2.69
CA ALA A 88 2.52 1.40 3.68
C ALA A 88 2.09 2.64 4.46
N ILE A 89 2.98 3.15 5.31
CA ILE A 89 2.71 4.32 6.16
C ILE A 89 2.27 5.56 5.36
N PRO A 90 2.87 5.91 4.19
CA PRO A 90 2.42 7.07 3.42
C PRO A 90 0.98 6.96 2.90
N ASP A 91 0.44 5.75 2.70
CA ASP A 91 -1.00 5.57 2.38
C ASP A 91 -1.90 6.18 3.47
N CYS A 92 -1.50 6.11 4.75
CA CYS A 92 -2.26 6.70 5.85
C CYS A 92 -2.34 8.23 5.72
N ILE A 93 -1.30 8.88 5.20
CA ILE A 93 -1.28 10.33 4.92
C ILE A 93 -2.29 10.65 3.83
N ALA A 94 -2.29 9.88 2.74
CA ALA A 94 -3.26 10.06 1.65
C ALA A 94 -4.70 9.82 2.11
N TYR A 95 -4.95 8.82 2.96
CA TYR A 95 -6.28 8.61 3.56
C TYR A 95 -6.71 9.77 4.47
N ALA A 96 -5.79 10.33 5.26
CA ALA A 96 -6.08 11.51 6.06
C ALA A 96 -6.45 12.71 5.17
N GLN A 97 -5.67 12.97 4.12
CA GLN A 97 -5.94 14.03 3.15
C GLN A 97 -7.30 13.82 2.45
N LEU A 98 -7.64 12.58 2.07
CA LEU A 98 -8.95 12.25 1.49
C LEU A 98 -10.12 12.58 2.44
N ALA A 99 -9.91 12.43 3.74
CA ALA A 99 -10.88 12.79 4.79
C ALA A 99 -10.85 14.26 5.19
N GLY A 100 -10.00 15.09 4.59
CA GLY A 100 -9.80 16.49 5.00
C GLY A 100 -9.09 16.65 6.36
N LEU A 101 -8.38 15.60 6.80
CA LEU A 101 -7.62 15.57 8.05
C LEU A 101 -6.12 15.75 7.78
N SER A 102 -5.38 16.20 8.80
CA SER A 102 -3.91 16.19 8.79
C SER A 102 -3.38 15.07 9.67
N LEU A 103 -2.24 14.47 9.27
CA LEU A 103 -1.60 13.38 9.98
C LEU A 103 -0.09 13.66 10.17
N PRO A 104 0.31 14.68 10.98
CA PRO A 104 1.71 15.07 11.10
C PRO A 104 2.60 13.97 11.67
N HIS A 105 2.10 13.15 12.59
CA HIS A 105 2.84 11.99 13.11
C HIS A 105 2.94 10.85 12.08
N GLY A 106 2.09 10.78 11.07
CA GLY A 106 2.27 9.92 9.90
C GLY A 106 3.47 10.30 9.06
N ILE A 107 3.72 11.60 8.88
CA ILE A 107 4.93 12.12 8.23
C ILE A 107 6.16 11.71 9.05
N THR A 108 6.15 11.94 10.36
CA THR A 108 7.25 11.53 11.26
C THR A 108 7.49 10.02 11.21
N ALA A 109 6.43 9.22 11.20
CA ALA A 109 6.52 7.76 11.09
C ALA A 109 7.12 7.35 9.73
N SER A 110 6.72 7.98 8.62
CA SER A 110 7.26 7.71 7.28
C SER A 110 8.76 8.00 7.18
N MET A 111 9.23 9.00 7.89
CA MET A 111 10.66 9.32 7.96
C MET A 111 11.45 8.31 8.80
N ARG A 112 10.84 7.74 9.84
CA ARG A 112 11.48 6.80 10.77
C ARG A 112 11.47 5.37 10.27
N TYR A 113 10.36 4.92 9.68
CA TYR A 113 10.15 3.55 9.22
C TYR A 113 10.22 3.51 7.68
N ARG A 114 11.46 3.51 7.17
CA ARG A 114 11.71 3.59 5.72
C ARG A 114 11.51 2.25 5.03
N TYR A 115 10.95 2.33 3.84
CA TYR A 115 10.89 1.28 2.83
C TYR A 115 11.97 1.53 1.76
N ASP A 116 12.02 0.68 0.72
CA ASP A 116 12.88 0.94 -0.45
C ASP A 116 12.52 2.31 -1.06
N ASP A 117 13.51 3.01 -1.61
CA ASP A 117 13.32 4.36 -2.15
C ASP A 117 12.33 4.43 -3.32
N GLU A 118 12.17 3.31 -4.04
CA GLU A 118 11.19 3.21 -5.11
C GLU A 118 9.92 2.50 -4.63
N VAL A 119 8.76 3.11 -4.90
CA VAL A 119 7.44 2.59 -4.58
C VAL A 119 6.69 2.31 -5.87
N VAL A 120 6.09 1.14 -5.98
CA VAL A 120 5.27 0.76 -7.12
C VAL A 120 3.83 1.20 -6.87
N ILE A 121 3.31 2.07 -7.74
CA ILE A 121 1.91 2.49 -7.70
C ILE A 121 1.16 1.91 -8.90
N PHE A 122 -0.01 1.37 -8.60
CA PHE A 122 -0.93 0.79 -9.56
C PHE A 122 -1.95 1.88 -9.96
N PRO A 123 -1.87 2.42 -11.20
CA PRO A 123 -2.74 3.51 -11.61
C PRO A 123 -4.19 3.05 -11.79
N PRO A 124 -5.16 3.97 -11.70
CA PRO A 124 -6.56 3.69 -12.04
C PRO A 124 -6.69 3.16 -13.46
N TRP A 125 -7.52 2.13 -13.63
CA TRP A 125 -7.72 1.49 -14.91
C TRP A 125 -9.19 1.20 -15.11
N GLU A 126 -9.83 1.95 -16.01
CA GLU A 126 -11.27 1.96 -16.17
C GLU A 126 -11.81 0.60 -16.65
N GLU A 127 -11.07 -0.10 -17.53
CA GLU A 127 -11.51 -1.37 -18.12
C GLU A 127 -11.61 -2.52 -17.09
N ILE A 128 -10.89 -2.43 -15.98
CA ILE A 128 -10.96 -3.44 -14.90
C ILE A 128 -11.62 -2.91 -13.63
N TYR A 129 -12.00 -1.61 -13.66
CA TYR A 129 -12.67 -1.00 -12.52
C TYR A 129 -14.07 -1.60 -12.34
N CYS A 130 -14.34 -2.04 -11.11
CA CYS A 130 -15.68 -2.47 -10.71
C CYS A 130 -15.97 -1.96 -9.30
N THR A 131 -17.23 -1.61 -9.06
CA THR A 131 -17.75 -1.34 -7.73
C THR A 131 -18.32 -2.61 -7.13
N ASP A 132 -18.10 -2.81 -5.84
CA ASP A 132 -18.71 -3.87 -5.05
C ASP A 132 -19.09 -3.30 -3.66
N ASP A 133 -19.62 -4.13 -2.76
CA ASP A 133 -20.05 -3.70 -1.43
C ASP A 133 -18.92 -3.06 -0.60
N GLU A 134 -17.66 -3.40 -0.88
CA GLU A 134 -16.47 -2.85 -0.23
C GLU A 134 -15.87 -1.66 -0.99
N ARG A 135 -16.17 -1.52 -2.30
CA ARG A 135 -15.60 -0.52 -3.21
C ARG A 135 -16.67 0.46 -3.66
N LYS A 136 -16.97 1.43 -2.80
CA LYS A 136 -18.00 2.45 -3.04
C LYS A 136 -17.49 3.72 -3.75
N MET A 137 -16.17 3.82 -3.94
CA MET A 137 -15.55 4.99 -4.58
C MET A 137 -15.86 5.00 -6.08
N THR A 138 -16.29 6.12 -6.66
CA THR A 138 -16.45 6.25 -8.11
C THR A 138 -15.09 6.21 -8.82
N PHE A 139 -15.07 5.92 -10.13
CA PHE A 139 -13.82 5.93 -10.88
C PHE A 139 -13.11 7.28 -10.83
N GLU A 140 -13.85 8.38 -10.93
CA GLU A 140 -13.31 9.73 -10.80
C GLU A 140 -12.70 9.98 -9.41
N ALA A 141 -13.38 9.55 -8.33
CA ALA A 141 -12.84 9.62 -6.99
C ALA A 141 -11.58 8.75 -6.82
N THR A 142 -11.53 7.59 -7.49
CA THR A 142 -10.36 6.71 -7.55
C THR A 142 -9.17 7.41 -8.22
N CYS A 143 -9.40 8.17 -9.30
CA CYS A 143 -8.35 8.97 -9.95
C CYS A 143 -7.82 10.08 -9.01
N ARG A 144 -8.71 10.82 -8.35
CA ARG A 144 -8.30 11.85 -7.37
C ARG A 144 -7.52 11.25 -6.20
N PHE A 145 -7.95 10.11 -5.68
CA PHE A 145 -7.23 9.44 -4.60
C PHE A 145 -5.87 8.91 -5.05
N HIS A 146 -5.74 8.44 -6.28
CA HIS A 146 -4.44 8.08 -6.86
C HIS A 146 -3.45 9.25 -6.85
N GLU A 147 -3.89 10.45 -7.26
CA GLU A 147 -3.04 11.65 -7.19
C GLU A 147 -2.61 11.99 -5.75
N MET A 148 -3.50 11.83 -4.78
CA MET A 148 -3.17 12.02 -3.37
C MET A 148 -2.14 11.00 -2.89
N LEU A 149 -2.25 9.72 -3.30
CA LEU A 149 -1.28 8.68 -3.00
C LEU A 149 0.10 9.03 -3.57
N VAL A 150 0.18 9.40 -4.85
CA VAL A 150 1.45 9.80 -5.49
C VAL A 150 2.10 10.93 -4.69
N ARG A 151 1.36 12.01 -4.42
CA ARG A 151 1.85 13.16 -3.66
C ARG A 151 2.33 12.77 -2.26
N ALA A 152 1.55 11.97 -1.52
CA ALA A 152 1.91 11.56 -0.17
C ALA A 152 3.24 10.78 -0.12
N TYR A 153 3.52 9.95 -1.13
CA TYR A 153 4.81 9.27 -1.24
C TYR A 153 5.94 10.22 -1.61
N GLU A 154 5.74 11.10 -2.59
CA GLU A 154 6.75 12.08 -3.04
C GLU A 154 7.10 13.09 -1.93
N GLU A 155 6.10 13.58 -1.18
CA GLU A 155 6.28 14.52 -0.07
C GLU A 155 7.19 13.96 1.05
N VAL A 156 7.19 12.65 1.24
CA VAL A 156 8.07 12.00 2.23
C VAL A 156 9.32 11.36 1.59
N GLY A 157 9.63 11.74 0.34
CA GLY A 157 10.91 11.49 -0.34
C GLY A 157 11.03 10.13 -1.02
N TYR A 158 9.93 9.48 -1.42
CA TYR A 158 9.97 8.27 -2.26
C TYR A 158 9.90 8.63 -3.75
N ARG A 159 10.49 7.78 -4.58
CA ARG A 159 10.32 7.81 -6.03
C ARG A 159 9.18 6.88 -6.43
N VAL A 160 8.17 7.43 -7.08
CA VAL A 160 7.01 6.67 -7.55
C VAL A 160 7.29 6.06 -8.92
N ARG A 161 6.98 4.75 -9.04
CA ARG A 161 7.01 4.00 -10.30
C ARG A 161 5.61 3.47 -10.57
N GLU A 162 5.00 3.90 -11.66
CA GLU A 162 3.73 3.34 -12.08
C GLU A 162 3.91 2.05 -12.87
N VAL A 163 3.16 1.01 -12.49
CA VAL A 163 3.07 -0.21 -13.29
C VAL A 163 2.12 0.01 -14.47
N GLY A 164 2.53 -0.44 -15.66
CA GLY A 164 1.70 -0.32 -16.87
C GLY A 164 0.35 -1.01 -16.75
N LYS A 165 -0.62 -0.51 -17.53
CA LYS A 165 -1.88 -1.23 -17.79
C LYS A 165 -1.58 -2.37 -18.76
N GLY A 166 -2.16 -3.56 -18.53
CA GLY A 166 -1.88 -4.72 -19.36
C GLY A 166 -2.26 -6.02 -18.67
N ARG A 167 -1.94 -7.15 -19.29
CA ARG A 167 -2.23 -8.48 -18.74
C ARG A 167 -1.52 -8.67 -17.40
N VAL A 168 -2.08 -9.53 -16.56
CA VAL A 168 -1.53 -9.80 -15.22
C VAL A 168 -0.09 -10.30 -15.31
N GLU A 169 0.18 -11.18 -16.27
CA GLU A 169 1.50 -11.76 -16.48
C GLU A 169 2.55 -10.69 -16.81
N GLU A 170 2.25 -9.75 -17.68
CA GLU A 170 3.13 -8.64 -18.07
C GLU A 170 3.44 -7.72 -16.87
N ARG A 171 2.42 -7.46 -16.05
CA ARG A 171 2.58 -6.66 -14.83
C ARG A 171 3.42 -7.37 -13.77
N VAL A 172 3.25 -8.69 -13.63
CA VAL A 172 4.07 -9.53 -12.73
C VAL A 172 5.51 -9.58 -13.22
N GLU A 173 5.76 -9.80 -14.52
CA GLU A 173 7.10 -9.80 -15.10
C GLU A 173 7.80 -8.46 -14.87
N TRP A 174 7.12 -7.34 -15.12
CA TRP A 174 7.67 -6.00 -14.91
C TRP A 174 8.10 -5.79 -13.45
N VAL A 175 7.26 -6.20 -12.49
CA VAL A 175 7.54 -6.09 -11.07
C VAL A 175 8.70 -6.99 -10.66
N VAL A 176 8.75 -8.23 -11.16
CA VAL A 176 9.85 -9.17 -10.88
C VAL A 176 11.19 -8.62 -11.41
N GLU A 177 11.19 -8.01 -12.59
CA GLU A 177 12.39 -7.34 -13.11
C GLU A 177 12.82 -6.13 -12.24
N LEU A 178 11.86 -5.36 -11.73
CA LEU A 178 12.15 -4.28 -10.78
C LEU A 178 12.80 -4.81 -9.49
N MET A 179 12.33 -5.94 -8.98
CA MET A 179 12.84 -6.58 -7.77
C MET A 179 14.29 -7.08 -7.90
N LYS A 180 14.75 -7.38 -9.11
CA LYS A 180 16.11 -7.84 -9.38
C LYS A 180 17.15 -6.71 -9.37
N ARG A 181 16.68 -5.46 -9.44
CA ARG A 181 17.58 -4.29 -9.40
C ARG A 181 18.18 -4.16 -8.00
N PRO A 182 19.48 -3.84 -7.93
CA PRO A 182 20.17 -3.66 -6.66
C PRO A 182 19.63 -2.48 -5.85
#